data_1ffeaacd2370aeea75a5434029f33aaa
#
_entry.id   1ffeaacd2370aeea75a5434029f33aaa
#
_cell.length_a   1.000
_cell.length_b   1.000
_cell.length_c   1.000
_cell.angle_alpha   90.00
_cell.angle_beta   90.00
_cell.angle_gamma   90.00
#
_symmetry.space_group_name_H-M   'P 1'
#
loop_
_entity.id
_entity.type
_entity.pdbx_description
1 polymer ?
#
loop_
_entity_poly.entity_id
_entity_poly.type
_entity_poly.pdbx_seq_one_letter_code
_entity_poly.pdbx_strand_id
1 'polypeptide(L)'
;MVYAEHGFEKKWYCVMRDPANVAEYSVYVCDFSKMDDGNRGVGKYSASGCTYMKDAKAFAVGNRSELLYYATTTEVKQCNFKDGGTSTLRYTLPTELIQAGYEISMLYLFKVSGKENEGKLLYIGVYNPTTEEGKLLECPIVETSGEILKDKVKTYDGFKKITHMAYKSK
;
A
#
# COMPACT_ATOMS: atom_id res chain seq x y z
N MET A 1 0.63 6.11 -10.14
CA MET A 1 0.09 7.07 -9.15
C MET A 1 -0.85 6.29 -8.27
N VAL A 2 -0.60 6.24 -6.98
CA VAL A 2 -1.52 5.61 -6.03
C VAL A 2 -2.07 6.70 -5.14
N TYR A 3 -3.39 6.83 -5.09
CA TYR A 3 -4.07 7.75 -4.20
C TYR A 3 -4.45 7.02 -2.93
N ALA A 4 -4.20 7.64 -1.80
CA ALA A 4 -4.78 7.20 -0.55
C ALA A 4 -5.33 8.41 0.20
N GLU A 5 -6.62 8.43 0.38
CA GLU A 5 -7.29 9.39 1.23
C GLU A 5 -7.21 8.94 2.68
N HIS A 6 -6.75 9.83 3.55
CA HIS A 6 -6.88 9.64 4.98
C HIS A 6 -7.98 10.57 5.49
N GLY A 7 -9.13 9.97 5.84
CA GLY A 7 -10.36 10.72 6.12
C GLY A 7 -10.35 11.68 7.32
N PHE A 8 -9.31 11.67 8.16
CA PHE A 8 -9.21 12.55 9.32
C PHE A 8 -8.44 13.85 9.08
N GLU A 9 -7.55 13.92 8.09
CA GLU A 9 -6.66 15.06 7.91
C GLU A 9 -6.82 15.77 6.56
N LYS A 10 -7.77 15.39 5.72
CA LYS A 10 -7.96 15.93 4.35
C LYS A 10 -6.65 15.98 3.54
N LYS A 11 -5.79 14.97 3.71
CA LYS A 11 -4.51 14.85 3.01
C LYS A 11 -4.58 13.74 1.98
N TRP A 12 -4.00 13.99 0.84
CA TRP A 12 -3.78 12.97 -0.19
C TRP A 12 -2.31 12.63 -0.26
N TYR A 13 -2.02 11.36 -0.36
CA TYR A 13 -0.67 10.86 -0.55
C TYR A 13 -0.51 10.39 -1.99
N CYS A 14 0.52 10.88 -2.63
CA CYS A 14 0.84 10.52 -4.00
C CYS A 14 2.23 9.91 -4.03
N VAL A 15 2.34 8.68 -4.51
CA VAL A 15 3.61 8.02 -4.73
C VAL A 15 3.98 8.19 -6.19
N MET A 16 5.09 8.86 -6.47
CA MET A 16 5.54 9.15 -7.83
C MET A 16 6.99 8.73 -7.99
N ARG A 17 7.37 8.39 -9.22
CA ARG A 17 8.78 8.20 -9.55
C ARG A 17 9.54 9.49 -9.32
N ASP A 18 10.73 9.37 -8.75
CA ASP A 18 11.62 10.51 -8.62
C ASP A 18 12.13 10.91 -10.02
N PRO A 19 11.93 12.15 -10.46
CA PRO A 19 12.40 12.59 -11.76
C PRO A 19 13.93 12.59 -11.89
N ALA A 20 14.64 12.67 -10.75
CA ALA A 20 16.11 12.60 -10.72
C ALA A 20 16.63 11.15 -10.72
N ASN A 21 15.80 10.20 -10.26
CA ASN A 21 16.17 8.78 -10.24
C ASN A 21 14.93 7.91 -10.53
N VAL A 22 14.76 7.53 -11.78
CA VAL A 22 13.60 6.77 -12.27
C VAL A 22 13.42 5.38 -11.65
N ALA A 23 14.44 4.87 -10.96
CA ALA A 23 14.37 3.61 -10.23
C ALA A 23 13.77 3.78 -8.83
N GLU A 24 13.54 5.01 -8.39
CA GLU A 24 13.11 5.32 -7.04
C GLU A 24 11.76 6.03 -7.02
N TYR A 25 11.04 5.89 -5.91
CA TYR A 25 9.76 6.53 -5.70
C TYR A 25 9.83 7.49 -4.52
N SER A 26 9.18 8.63 -4.67
CA SER A 26 8.98 9.61 -3.61
C SER A 26 7.52 9.71 -3.24
N VAL A 27 7.26 9.97 -1.97
CA VAL A 27 5.92 10.23 -1.47
C VAL A 27 5.69 11.73 -1.39
N TYR A 28 4.60 12.18 -1.97
CA TYR A 28 4.15 13.57 -1.92
C TYR A 28 2.86 13.64 -1.12
N VAL A 29 2.70 14.71 -0.37
CA VAL A 29 1.48 14.99 0.39
C VAL A 29 0.81 16.23 -0.17
N CYS A 30 -0.46 16.10 -0.51
CA CYS A 30 -1.34 17.22 -0.84
C CYS A 30 -2.20 17.50 0.40
N ASP A 31 -2.00 18.62 1.03
CA ASP A 31 -2.77 19.05 2.20
C ASP A 31 -3.85 20.04 1.76
N PHE A 32 -5.09 19.54 1.65
CA PHE A 32 -6.24 20.34 1.21
C PHE A 32 -6.67 21.37 2.23
N SER A 33 -6.26 21.26 3.51
CA SER A 33 -6.55 22.29 4.51
C SER A 33 -5.83 23.61 4.24
N LYS A 34 -4.80 23.59 3.38
CA LYS A 34 -3.99 24.74 3.01
C LYS A 34 -4.29 25.29 1.62
N MET A 35 -5.30 24.75 0.92
CA MET A 35 -5.62 25.17 -0.44
C MET A 35 -6.22 26.59 -0.53
N ASP A 36 -6.82 27.07 0.53
CA ASP A 36 -7.50 28.38 0.57
C ASP A 36 -6.50 29.57 0.65
N ASP A 37 -5.24 29.33 0.96
CA ASP A 37 -4.22 30.39 1.12
C ASP A 37 -3.45 30.69 -0.18
N GLY A 38 -3.95 30.29 -1.34
CA GLY A 38 -3.23 30.46 -2.61
C GLY A 38 -1.99 29.55 -2.73
N ASN A 39 -1.67 28.83 -1.71
CA ASN A 39 -0.61 27.84 -1.66
C ASN A 39 -1.24 26.49 -2.05
N ARG A 40 -0.76 25.86 -3.11
CA ARG A 40 -1.35 24.60 -3.63
C ARG A 40 -1.20 23.40 -2.68
N GLY A 41 -0.73 23.61 -1.46
CA GLY A 41 -0.66 22.59 -0.41
C GLY A 41 0.13 21.32 -0.76
N VAL A 42 0.91 21.35 -1.83
CA VAL A 42 1.66 20.19 -2.29
C VAL A 42 3.09 20.28 -1.76
N GLY A 43 3.46 19.35 -0.92
CA GLY A 43 4.83 19.23 -0.41
C GLY A 43 5.37 17.82 -0.61
N LYS A 44 6.67 17.71 -0.91
CA LYS A 44 7.35 16.43 -0.84
C LYS A 44 7.43 16.00 0.61
N TYR A 45 6.91 14.84 0.94
CA TYR A 45 7.10 14.28 2.26
C TYR A 45 8.53 13.73 2.32
N SER A 46 9.44 14.50 2.90
CA SER A 46 10.84 14.11 3.05
C SER A 46 11.03 13.33 4.35
N ALA A 47 10.51 12.12 4.42
CA ALA A 47 11.00 11.19 5.41
C ALA A 47 12.19 10.46 4.80
N SER A 48 13.35 10.65 5.38
CA SER A 48 14.54 9.88 5.02
C SER A 48 14.21 8.38 5.10
N GLY A 49 14.39 7.63 4.04
CA GLY A 49 14.21 6.18 4.01
C GLY A 49 12.91 5.68 3.34
N CYS A 50 11.80 6.40 3.41
CA CYS A 50 10.60 6.04 2.63
C CYS A 50 10.55 6.71 1.26
N THR A 51 11.46 7.61 0.99
CA THR A 51 11.57 8.32 -0.28
C THR A 51 12.10 7.45 -1.41
N TYR A 52 12.77 6.35 -1.06
CA TYR A 52 13.49 5.51 -2.02
C TYR A 52 12.98 4.07 -1.93
N MET A 53 11.77 3.86 -2.44
CA MET A 53 11.17 2.53 -2.48
C MET A 53 11.57 1.87 -3.79
N LYS A 54 12.78 1.34 -3.81
CA LYS A 54 13.29 0.61 -4.97
C LYS A 54 12.42 -0.62 -5.26
N ASP A 55 12.13 -0.84 -6.54
CA ASP A 55 11.36 -1.98 -7.04
C ASP A 55 9.91 -2.08 -6.51
N ALA A 56 9.38 -1.00 -5.96
CA ALA A 56 8.00 -0.97 -5.49
C ALA A 56 7.01 -1.06 -6.67
N LYS A 57 6.06 -1.99 -6.56
CA LYS A 57 5.03 -2.25 -7.59
C LYS A 57 3.63 -1.81 -7.15
N ALA A 58 3.35 -1.82 -5.87
CA ALA A 58 2.05 -1.48 -5.31
C ALA A 58 2.20 -0.77 -3.96
N PHE A 59 1.19 0.04 -3.61
CA PHE A 59 1.19 0.87 -2.41
C PHE A 59 -0.18 0.88 -1.76
N ALA A 60 -0.21 0.98 -0.42
CA ALA A 60 -1.41 1.29 0.34
C ALA A 60 -1.03 2.14 1.56
N VAL A 61 -1.79 3.19 1.84
CA VAL A 61 -1.55 4.02 3.02
C VAL A 61 -2.15 3.36 4.25
N GLY A 62 -1.38 3.29 5.32
CA GLY A 62 -1.80 2.75 6.60
C GLY A 62 -2.90 3.57 7.29
N ASN A 63 -3.46 3.06 8.38
CA ASN A 63 -4.50 3.74 9.16
C ASN A 63 -4.04 5.04 9.78
N ARG A 64 -2.76 5.10 10.09
CA ARG A 64 -2.12 6.34 10.49
C ARG A 64 -1.52 6.97 9.26
N SER A 65 -1.67 8.27 9.12
CA SER A 65 -1.16 9.04 7.98
C SER A 65 0.36 8.91 7.77
N GLU A 66 1.06 8.36 8.76
CA GLU A 66 2.51 8.19 8.72
C GLU A 66 2.96 6.82 8.24
N LEU A 67 2.05 5.86 8.07
CA LEU A 67 2.37 4.51 7.65
C LEU A 67 2.04 4.29 6.18
N LEU A 68 2.98 3.75 5.44
CA LEU A 68 2.80 3.31 4.07
C LEU A 68 3.18 1.84 3.94
N TYR A 69 2.28 1.06 3.35
CA TYR A 69 2.64 -0.26 2.85
C TYR A 69 3.07 -0.15 1.40
N TYR A 70 4.13 -0.83 1.05
CA TYR A 70 4.53 -1.00 -0.34
C TYR A 70 4.93 -2.45 -0.61
N ALA A 71 4.74 -2.88 -1.84
CA ALA A 71 5.10 -4.21 -2.26
C ALA A 71 6.18 -4.18 -3.33
N THR A 72 7.13 -5.10 -3.21
CA THR A 72 8.01 -5.52 -4.30
C THR A 72 7.35 -6.68 -5.07
N THR A 73 8.10 -7.46 -5.80
CA THR A 73 7.55 -8.61 -6.53
C THR A 73 6.88 -9.64 -5.60
N THR A 74 7.48 -9.91 -4.44
CA THR A 74 7.06 -10.99 -3.55
C THR A 74 6.93 -10.60 -2.07
N GLU A 75 7.29 -9.37 -1.73
CA GLU A 75 7.31 -8.90 -0.33
C GLU A 75 6.42 -7.68 -0.14
N VAL A 76 5.78 -7.60 1.01
CA VAL A 76 5.11 -6.39 1.51
C VAL A 76 5.92 -5.83 2.65
N LYS A 77 6.27 -4.56 2.55
CA LYS A 77 7.02 -3.79 3.54
C LYS A 77 6.18 -2.63 4.04
N GLN A 78 6.45 -2.22 5.25
CA GLN A 78 5.83 -1.07 5.88
C GLN A 78 6.89 -0.03 6.19
N CYS A 79 6.60 1.20 5.88
CA CYS A 79 7.46 2.34 6.10
C CYS A 79 6.74 3.35 6.98
N ASN A 80 7.41 3.87 8.01
CA ASN A 80 6.91 4.96 8.83
C ASN A 80 7.58 6.26 8.41
N PHE A 81 6.78 7.23 8.00
CA PHE A 81 7.29 8.53 7.55
C PHE A 81 7.88 9.40 8.67
N LYS A 82 7.42 9.23 9.92
CA LYS A 82 7.88 10.04 11.05
C LYS A 82 9.23 9.60 11.58
N ASP A 83 9.51 8.30 11.56
CA ASP A 83 10.67 7.73 12.23
C ASP A 83 11.88 7.59 11.31
N GLY A 84 12.04 8.49 10.34
CA GLY A 84 13.16 8.45 9.40
C GLY A 84 13.15 7.27 8.45
N GLY A 85 12.00 6.53 8.40
CA GLY A 85 11.69 5.67 7.31
C GLY A 85 12.33 4.28 7.32
N THR A 86 12.53 3.70 8.47
CA THR A 86 12.90 2.28 8.52
C THR A 86 11.80 1.44 7.87
N SER A 87 12.20 0.68 6.86
CA SER A 87 11.30 -0.25 6.17
C SER A 87 11.30 -1.58 6.90
N THR A 88 10.12 -2.00 7.36
CA THR A 88 9.93 -3.28 8.05
C THR A 88 9.24 -4.27 7.13
N LEU A 89 9.81 -5.46 6.95
CA LEU A 89 9.17 -6.56 6.24
C LEU A 89 7.94 -7.03 7.03
N ARG A 90 6.77 -7.06 6.38
CA ARG A 90 5.51 -7.47 6.99
C ARG A 90 4.99 -8.80 6.46
N TYR A 91 5.24 -9.07 5.19
CA TYR A 91 4.78 -10.30 4.54
C TYR A 91 5.70 -10.70 3.40
N THR A 92 5.90 -11.97 3.24
CA THR A 92 6.48 -12.57 2.04
C THR A 92 5.44 -13.54 1.47
N LEU A 93 5.24 -13.55 0.18
CA LEU A 93 4.34 -14.52 -0.45
C LEU A 93 4.74 -15.95 -0.06
N PRO A 94 3.77 -16.86 0.10
CA PRO A 94 4.03 -18.27 0.28
C PRO A 94 4.95 -18.84 -0.82
N THR A 95 5.83 -19.75 -0.43
CA THR A 95 6.84 -20.32 -1.35
C THR A 95 6.20 -20.96 -2.58
N GLU A 96 5.05 -21.60 -2.42
CA GLU A 96 4.29 -22.21 -3.50
C GLU A 96 3.78 -21.19 -4.53
N LEU A 97 3.41 -19.99 -4.11
CA LEU A 97 3.02 -18.91 -5.03
C LEU A 97 4.23 -18.33 -5.76
N ILE A 98 5.35 -18.16 -5.05
CA ILE A 98 6.60 -17.67 -5.65
C ILE A 98 7.10 -18.65 -6.70
N GLN A 99 7.14 -19.95 -6.39
CA GLN A 99 7.56 -21.01 -7.32
C GLN A 99 6.63 -21.15 -8.51
N ALA A 100 5.34 -20.90 -8.33
CA ALA A 100 4.36 -20.86 -9.40
C ALA A 100 4.44 -19.61 -10.27
N GLY A 101 5.30 -18.63 -9.94
CA GLY A 101 5.51 -17.42 -10.72
C GLY A 101 4.53 -16.28 -10.44
N TYR A 102 3.85 -16.29 -9.28
CA TYR A 102 3.00 -15.18 -8.88
C TYR A 102 3.80 -13.99 -8.38
N GLU A 103 3.36 -12.80 -8.77
CA GLU A 103 3.90 -11.51 -8.36
C GLU A 103 2.82 -10.64 -7.73
N ILE A 104 3.17 -9.81 -6.77
CA ILE A 104 2.23 -8.85 -6.20
C ILE A 104 1.91 -7.78 -7.24
N SER A 105 0.63 -7.55 -7.48
CA SER A 105 0.11 -6.57 -8.44
C SER A 105 -0.66 -5.42 -7.81
N MET A 106 -1.18 -5.60 -6.59
CA MET A 106 -2.02 -4.61 -5.92
C MET A 106 -1.92 -4.74 -4.40
N LEU A 107 -1.98 -3.60 -3.71
CA LEU A 107 -2.26 -3.50 -2.28
C LEU A 107 -3.49 -2.62 -2.07
N TYR A 108 -4.35 -3.03 -1.14
CA TYR A 108 -5.49 -2.23 -0.71
C TYR A 108 -5.72 -2.41 0.79
N LEU A 109 -5.61 -1.34 1.55
CA LEU A 109 -5.99 -1.36 2.96
C LEU A 109 -7.47 -1.00 3.07
N PHE A 110 -8.26 -1.86 3.71
CA PHE A 110 -9.67 -1.61 3.94
C PHE A 110 -9.87 -0.47 4.95
N LYS A 111 -10.38 0.68 4.47
CA LYS A 111 -10.54 1.92 5.24
C LYS A 111 -11.96 2.47 5.08
N VAL A 112 -12.94 1.68 5.35
CA VAL A 112 -14.33 2.16 5.30
C VAL A 112 -14.73 2.56 6.71
N SER A 113 -14.86 3.87 6.92
CA SER A 113 -15.19 4.46 8.20
C SER A 113 -16.45 3.86 8.83
N GLY A 114 -16.37 3.54 10.10
CA GLY A 114 -17.46 2.91 10.84
C GLY A 114 -17.71 1.43 10.53
N LYS A 115 -16.86 0.77 9.74
CA LYS A 115 -16.92 -0.68 9.53
C LYS A 115 -15.98 -1.41 10.49
N GLU A 116 -16.40 -2.58 10.96
CA GLU A 116 -15.68 -3.38 11.96
C GLU A 116 -14.22 -3.67 11.58
N ASN A 117 -13.95 -3.86 10.29
CA ASN A 117 -12.63 -4.19 9.78
C ASN A 117 -11.87 -2.97 9.24
N GLU A 118 -12.30 -1.75 9.58
CA GLU A 118 -11.58 -0.54 9.19
C GLU A 118 -10.12 -0.61 9.68
N GLY A 119 -9.18 -0.58 8.72
CA GLY A 119 -7.76 -0.65 8.99
C GLY A 119 -7.21 -1.96 9.56
N LYS A 120 -8.02 -2.99 9.58
CA LYS A 120 -7.64 -4.32 10.09
C LYS A 120 -7.45 -5.37 9.00
N LEU A 121 -7.71 -5.01 7.74
CA LEU A 121 -7.56 -5.89 6.60
C LEU A 121 -6.71 -5.24 5.51
N LEU A 122 -5.64 -5.92 5.13
CA LEU A 122 -4.85 -5.61 3.95
C LEU A 122 -5.15 -6.65 2.88
N TYR A 123 -5.60 -6.21 1.72
CA TYR A 123 -5.79 -7.06 0.56
C TYR A 123 -4.56 -6.98 -0.33
N ILE A 124 -4.06 -8.14 -0.75
CA ILE A 124 -2.92 -8.28 -1.65
C ILE A 124 -3.41 -8.98 -2.91
N GLY A 125 -3.41 -8.28 -4.03
CA GLY A 125 -3.61 -8.90 -5.33
C GLY A 125 -2.30 -9.50 -5.83
N VAL A 126 -2.34 -10.74 -6.28
CA VAL A 126 -1.21 -11.40 -6.92
C VAL A 126 -1.61 -11.87 -8.32
N TYR A 127 -0.65 -11.95 -9.22
CA TYR A 127 -0.86 -12.25 -10.62
C TYR A 127 0.32 -13.05 -11.17
N ASN A 128 0.01 -14.12 -11.90
CA ASN A 128 0.99 -14.88 -12.64
C ASN A 128 0.96 -14.41 -14.12
N PRO A 129 2.02 -13.78 -14.62
CA PRO A 129 2.04 -13.25 -15.98
C PRO A 129 2.09 -14.34 -17.06
N THR A 130 2.48 -15.59 -16.72
CA THR A 130 2.57 -16.70 -17.65
C THR A 130 1.22 -17.39 -17.86
N THR A 131 0.47 -17.62 -16.77
CA THR A 131 -0.85 -18.27 -16.84
C THR A 131 -2.01 -17.28 -16.95
N GLU A 132 -1.73 -15.99 -16.76
CA GLU A 132 -2.72 -14.91 -16.67
C GLU A 132 -3.75 -15.08 -15.54
N GLU A 133 -3.40 -15.84 -14.53
CA GLU A 133 -4.23 -16.08 -13.36
C GLU A 133 -3.92 -15.10 -12.24
N GLY A 134 -4.96 -14.63 -11.58
CA GLY A 134 -4.88 -13.77 -10.41
C GLY A 134 -5.50 -14.43 -9.19
N LYS A 135 -4.99 -14.04 -8.02
CA LYS A 135 -5.55 -14.41 -6.72
C LYS A 135 -5.63 -13.18 -5.84
N LEU A 136 -6.54 -13.20 -4.89
CA LEU A 136 -6.67 -12.18 -3.86
C LEU A 136 -6.37 -12.79 -2.49
N LEU A 137 -5.42 -12.21 -1.77
CA LEU A 137 -5.14 -12.59 -0.39
C LEU A 137 -5.78 -11.55 0.54
N GLU A 138 -6.59 -12.02 1.47
CA GLU A 138 -7.15 -11.25 2.58
C GLU A 138 -6.27 -11.44 3.80
N CYS A 139 -5.57 -10.41 4.18
CA CYS A 139 -4.55 -10.44 5.22
C CYS A 139 -5.01 -9.62 6.43
N PRO A 140 -5.48 -10.25 7.52
CA PRO A 140 -5.74 -9.55 8.76
C PRO A 140 -4.44 -8.93 9.30
N ILE A 141 -4.54 -7.70 9.80
CA ILE A 141 -3.41 -6.97 10.37
C ILE A 141 -3.70 -6.52 11.80
N VAL A 142 -2.64 -6.42 12.59
CA VAL A 142 -2.68 -5.78 13.90
C VAL A 142 -2.68 -4.26 13.68
N GLU A 143 -3.75 -3.60 14.07
CA GLU A 143 -3.97 -2.16 13.81
C GLU A 143 -2.83 -1.27 14.35
N THR A 144 -2.29 -1.62 15.52
CA THR A 144 -1.26 -0.82 16.20
C THR A 144 0.13 -0.97 15.59
N SER A 145 0.50 -2.18 15.15
CA SER A 145 1.84 -2.50 14.63
C SER A 145 1.89 -2.62 13.10
N GLY A 146 0.73 -2.85 12.46
CA GLY A 146 0.66 -3.15 11.04
C GLY A 146 1.18 -4.54 10.66
N GLU A 147 1.40 -5.40 11.65
CA GLU A 147 1.84 -6.78 11.42
C GLU A 147 0.73 -7.62 10.78
N ILE A 148 1.09 -8.42 9.79
CA ILE A 148 0.17 -9.34 9.12
C ILE A 148 0.10 -10.64 9.91
N LEU A 149 -1.14 -11.05 10.24
CA LEU A 149 -1.42 -12.32 10.92
C LEU A 149 -1.39 -13.47 9.90
N LYS A 150 -0.21 -14.01 9.65
CA LYS A 150 0.09 -14.96 8.56
C LYS A 150 -0.80 -16.22 8.59
N ASP A 151 -1.10 -16.72 9.75
CA ASP A 151 -1.93 -17.93 9.98
C ASP A 151 -3.42 -17.69 9.69
N LYS A 152 -3.84 -16.43 9.50
CA LYS A 152 -5.22 -16.02 9.22
C LYS A 152 -5.42 -15.50 7.80
N VAL A 153 -4.39 -15.59 6.98
CA VAL A 153 -4.48 -15.18 5.57
C VAL A 153 -5.41 -16.12 4.82
N LYS A 154 -6.38 -15.54 4.12
CA LYS A 154 -7.28 -16.29 3.22
C LYS A 154 -6.92 -15.99 1.78
N THR A 155 -6.97 -16.99 0.93
CA THR A 155 -6.72 -16.87 -0.50
C THR A 155 -8.02 -17.11 -1.27
N TYR A 156 -8.31 -16.24 -2.21
CA TYR A 156 -9.43 -16.35 -3.13
C TYR A 156 -8.89 -16.44 -4.56
N ASP A 157 -9.40 -17.44 -5.32
CA ASP A 157 -9.00 -17.75 -6.68
C ASP A 157 -10.00 -17.22 -7.71
N GLY A 158 -9.68 -17.39 -8.98
CA GLY A 158 -10.59 -17.10 -10.09
C GLY A 158 -10.57 -15.66 -10.59
N PHE A 159 -9.55 -14.92 -10.23
CA PHE A 159 -9.33 -13.57 -10.74
C PHE A 159 -8.41 -13.56 -11.97
N LYS A 160 -8.49 -12.49 -12.72
CA LYS A 160 -7.43 -12.02 -13.61
C LYS A 160 -6.53 -11.05 -12.83
N LYS A 161 -5.69 -10.28 -13.50
CA LYS A 161 -4.83 -9.29 -12.86
C LYS A 161 -5.66 -8.24 -12.11
N ILE A 162 -5.53 -8.21 -10.79
CA ILE A 162 -6.16 -7.20 -9.95
C ILE A 162 -5.20 -6.00 -9.88
N THR A 163 -5.66 -4.82 -10.30
CA THR A 163 -4.85 -3.59 -10.31
C THR A 163 -5.28 -2.59 -9.26
N HIS A 164 -6.54 -2.64 -8.85
CA HIS A 164 -7.08 -1.81 -7.77
C HIS A 164 -8.36 -2.44 -7.21
N MET A 165 -8.74 -1.98 -6.03
CA MET A 165 -9.93 -2.41 -5.33
C MET A 165 -10.61 -1.19 -4.71
N ALA A 166 -11.94 -1.19 -4.67
CA ALA A 166 -12.73 -0.17 -4.02
C ALA A 166 -13.93 -0.79 -3.29
N TYR A 167 -14.32 -0.18 -2.20
CA TYR A 167 -15.54 -0.55 -1.50
C TYR A 167 -16.71 0.27 -2.02
N LYS A 168 -17.82 -0.41 -2.31
CA LYS A 168 -19.10 0.25 -2.61
C LYS A 168 -20.05 0.03 -1.44
N SER A 169 -20.43 1.10 -0.75
CA SER A 169 -21.57 1.05 0.19
C SER A 169 -22.87 0.81 -0.57
N LYS A 170 -23.69 -0.07 -0.07
CA LYS A 170 -25.09 -0.21 -0.53
C LYS A 170 -25.93 0.92 0.01
#